data_312f663ff15125df61ea24b2d1258e11
#
_entry.id   312f663ff15125df61ea24b2d1258e11
#
_cell.length_a   1.000
_cell.length_b   1.000
_cell.length_c   1.000
_cell.angle_alpha   90.00
_cell.angle_beta   90.00
_cell.angle_gamma   90.00
#
_symmetry.space_group_name_H-M   'P 1'
#
loop_
_entity.id
_entity.type
_entity.pdbx_description
1 polymer ?
#
loop_
_entity_poly.entity_id
_entity_poly.type
_entity_poly.pdbx_seq_one_letter_code
_entity_poly.pdbx_strand_id
1 'polypeptide(L)'
;MSSKLSDSILKWYKTHGRKTLPWKVKDPYKIWISEIMLQQTQVITVIPYYIKFVRIYPNMRSLAAASFDDLMLIWSGLGYYRRIKNIHLSAQIIAKEYAYKFPRNYQDILSLPGIGRTTASAISTFSGFSNKAILDGNVKRILVRFYNIEDENKSSLERILWDKSVLITPLNNTSDFIQGMMDIGSNICKRTNPECPKCPLKPIGCSYKPSIKMGKKIMKTIK
;
A
#
# COMPACT_ATOMS: atom_id res chain seq x y z
N MET A 1 -7.69 3.47 -23.10
CA MET A 1 -6.54 4.05 -22.34
C MET A 1 -6.23 3.30 -21.05
N SER A 2 -7.22 2.85 -20.29
CA SER A 2 -6.96 2.14 -19.02
C SER A 2 -6.21 0.82 -19.20
N SER A 3 -6.52 0.01 -20.22
CA SER A 3 -5.82 -1.24 -20.51
C SER A 3 -4.32 -1.02 -20.84
N LYS A 4 -3.99 -0.03 -21.66
CA LYS A 4 -2.60 0.28 -22.02
C LYS A 4 -1.73 0.64 -20.81
N LEU A 5 -2.30 1.35 -19.83
CA LEU A 5 -1.59 1.73 -18.62
C LEU A 5 -1.35 0.49 -17.73
N SER A 6 -2.39 -0.29 -17.47
CA SER A 6 -2.26 -1.51 -16.66
C SER A 6 -1.34 -2.53 -17.30
N ASP A 7 -1.42 -2.73 -18.64
CA ASP A 7 -0.55 -3.64 -19.37
C ASP A 7 0.93 -3.20 -19.29
N SER A 8 1.20 -1.91 -19.44
CA SER A 8 2.56 -1.36 -19.33
C SER A 8 3.15 -1.59 -17.93
N ILE A 9 2.35 -1.38 -16.87
CA ILE A 9 2.77 -1.60 -15.49
C ILE A 9 3.02 -3.10 -15.24
N LEU A 10 2.11 -3.97 -15.65
CA LEU A 10 2.26 -5.41 -15.48
C LEU A 10 3.49 -5.96 -16.23
N LYS A 11 3.70 -5.52 -17.46
CA LYS A 11 4.88 -5.88 -18.26
C LYS A 11 6.17 -5.44 -17.54
N TRP A 12 6.23 -4.20 -17.06
CA TRP A 12 7.37 -3.69 -16.32
C TRP A 12 7.59 -4.45 -15.01
N TYR A 13 6.52 -4.68 -14.25
CA TYR A 13 6.60 -5.39 -12.97
C TYR A 13 7.11 -6.83 -13.13
N LYS A 14 6.75 -7.50 -14.22
CA LYS A 14 7.21 -8.86 -14.52
C LYS A 14 8.74 -8.96 -14.54
N THR A 15 9.44 -7.92 -15.01
CA THR A 15 10.90 -7.91 -15.18
C THR A 15 11.65 -7.14 -14.10
N HIS A 16 11.04 -6.09 -13.53
CA HIS A 16 11.71 -5.15 -12.62
C HIS A 16 11.09 -5.08 -11.22
N GLY A 17 9.96 -5.73 -10.99
CA GLY A 17 9.26 -5.67 -9.71
C GLY A 17 10.01 -6.35 -8.57
N ARG A 18 9.88 -5.80 -7.36
CA ARG A 18 10.45 -6.38 -6.12
C ARG A 18 9.68 -7.62 -5.71
N LYS A 19 10.15 -8.80 -6.09
CA LYS A 19 9.48 -10.08 -5.85
C LYS A 19 9.95 -10.81 -4.58
N THR A 20 11.06 -10.36 -3.99
CA THR A 20 11.74 -11.02 -2.86
C THR A 20 11.42 -10.41 -1.51
N LEU A 21 10.42 -9.53 -1.41
CA LEU A 21 10.03 -8.93 -0.14
C LEU A 21 9.47 -10.01 0.81
N PRO A 22 9.86 -10.02 2.11
CA PRO A 22 9.53 -11.11 3.03
C PRO A 22 8.03 -11.28 3.31
N TRP A 23 7.23 -10.27 3.01
CA TRP A 23 5.76 -10.30 3.13
C TRP A 23 5.03 -10.66 1.83
N LYS A 24 5.75 -11.04 0.77
CA LYS A 24 5.14 -11.59 -0.44
C LYS A 24 4.71 -13.03 -0.23
N VAL A 25 3.72 -13.21 0.59
CA VAL A 25 3.14 -14.49 1.01
C VAL A 25 1.62 -14.46 0.78
N LYS A 26 0.94 -15.60 0.94
CA LYS A 26 -0.53 -15.68 0.84
C LYS A 26 -1.23 -15.62 2.21
N ASP A 27 -0.47 -15.54 3.30
CA ASP A 27 -1.00 -15.51 4.66
C ASP A 27 -1.55 -14.11 4.99
N PRO A 28 -2.87 -13.94 5.18
CA PRO A 28 -3.50 -12.65 5.44
C PRO A 28 -2.99 -11.97 6.72
N TYR A 29 -2.66 -12.76 7.74
CA TYR A 29 -2.07 -12.24 8.98
C TYR A 29 -0.73 -11.55 8.70
N LYS A 30 0.15 -12.22 7.97
CA LYS A 30 1.48 -11.71 7.64
C LYS A 30 1.42 -10.51 6.70
N ILE A 31 0.48 -10.53 5.75
CA ILE A 31 0.20 -9.37 4.87
C ILE A 31 -0.28 -8.19 5.69
N TRP A 32 -1.25 -8.38 6.58
CA TRP A 32 -1.76 -7.32 7.45
C TRP A 32 -0.65 -6.66 8.27
N ILE A 33 0.20 -7.45 8.94
CA ILE A 33 1.33 -6.92 9.72
C ILE A 33 2.24 -6.04 8.85
N SER A 34 2.60 -6.52 7.64
CA SER A 34 3.45 -5.73 6.74
C SER A 34 2.78 -4.42 6.29
N GLU A 35 1.49 -4.47 5.94
CA GLU A 35 0.75 -3.29 5.49
C GLU A 35 0.67 -2.21 6.58
N ILE A 36 0.50 -2.61 7.84
CA ILE A 36 0.53 -1.67 8.96
C ILE A 36 1.95 -1.14 9.22
N MET A 37 2.98 -1.99 9.14
CA MET A 37 4.37 -1.54 9.31
C MET A 37 4.81 -0.56 8.23
N LEU A 38 4.34 -0.73 7.00
CA LEU A 38 4.65 0.11 5.84
C LEU A 38 3.93 1.47 5.85
N GLN A 39 2.93 1.67 6.72
CA GLN A 39 2.32 2.99 6.87
C GLN A 39 3.36 4.02 7.28
N GLN A 40 3.65 4.98 6.39
CA GLN A 40 4.62 6.07 6.58
C GLN A 40 6.06 5.64 6.92
N THR A 41 6.42 4.39 6.65
CA THR A 41 7.77 3.85 6.88
C THR A 41 8.32 3.22 5.61
N GLN A 42 9.61 3.42 5.35
CA GLN A 42 10.27 2.90 4.16
C GLN A 42 10.46 1.37 4.24
N VAL A 43 10.39 0.70 3.08
CA VAL A 43 10.56 -0.75 2.96
C VAL A 43 11.84 -1.25 3.62
N ILE A 44 12.97 -0.59 3.38
CA ILE A 44 14.27 -1.00 3.94
C ILE A 44 14.28 -0.99 5.47
N THR A 45 13.58 -0.05 6.07
CA THR A 45 13.44 0.04 7.53
C THR A 45 12.51 -1.07 8.07
N VAL A 46 11.44 -1.38 7.33
CA VAL A 46 10.43 -2.36 7.78
C VAL A 46 10.96 -3.80 7.75
N ILE A 47 11.79 -4.16 6.78
CA ILE A 47 12.27 -5.55 6.59
C ILE A 47 12.77 -6.20 7.89
N PRO A 48 13.74 -5.64 8.63
CA PRO A 48 14.25 -6.28 9.85
C PRO A 48 13.20 -6.38 10.96
N TYR A 49 12.34 -5.38 11.11
CA TYR A 49 11.25 -5.39 12.10
C TYR A 49 10.21 -6.45 11.78
N TYR A 50 9.81 -6.55 10.53
CA TYR A 50 8.85 -7.55 10.07
C TYR A 50 9.35 -8.98 10.31
N ILE A 51 10.59 -9.28 9.92
CA ILE A 51 11.19 -10.61 10.12
C ILE A 51 11.24 -10.96 11.60
N LYS A 52 11.68 -10.03 12.46
CA LYS A 52 11.71 -10.21 13.91
C LYS A 52 10.29 -10.45 14.46
N PHE A 53 9.33 -9.63 14.06
CA PHE A 53 7.96 -9.67 14.55
C PHE A 53 7.26 -11.01 14.22
N VAL A 54 7.30 -11.44 12.94
CA VAL A 54 6.64 -12.69 12.53
C VAL A 54 7.35 -13.95 13.04
N ARG A 55 8.61 -13.85 13.43
CA ARG A 55 9.33 -14.94 14.12
C ARG A 55 8.84 -15.13 15.55
N ILE A 56 8.59 -14.02 16.26
CA ILE A 56 8.15 -14.06 17.67
C ILE A 56 6.64 -14.31 17.76
N TYR A 57 5.88 -13.67 16.86
CA TYR A 57 4.42 -13.83 16.75
C TYR A 57 4.07 -14.43 15.37
N PRO A 58 4.24 -15.76 15.19
CA PRO A 58 4.07 -16.38 13.87
C PRO A 58 2.63 -16.45 13.38
N ASN A 59 1.65 -16.25 14.26
CA ASN A 59 0.23 -16.36 13.95
C ASN A 59 -0.64 -15.47 14.86
N MET A 60 -1.93 -15.41 14.56
CA MET A 60 -2.89 -14.61 15.29
C MET A 60 -3.02 -15.00 16.77
N ARG A 61 -2.91 -16.30 17.12
CA ARG A 61 -3.03 -16.75 18.52
C ARG A 61 -1.89 -16.22 19.37
N SER A 62 -0.64 -16.34 18.89
CA SER A 62 0.52 -15.83 19.60
C SER A 62 0.49 -14.29 19.74
N LEU A 63 0.00 -13.58 18.73
CA LEU A 63 -0.15 -12.13 18.78
C LEU A 63 -1.24 -11.68 19.78
N ALA A 64 -2.40 -12.33 19.75
CA ALA A 64 -3.51 -11.98 20.63
C ALA A 64 -3.21 -12.30 22.12
N ALA A 65 -2.34 -13.26 22.39
CA ALA A 65 -1.88 -13.60 23.73
C ALA A 65 -0.72 -12.72 24.25
N ALA A 66 -0.11 -11.89 23.38
CA ALA A 66 1.01 -11.05 23.75
C ALA A 66 0.58 -9.92 24.70
N SER A 67 1.44 -9.56 25.65
CA SER A 67 1.27 -8.34 26.42
C SER A 67 1.53 -7.11 25.55
N PHE A 68 0.90 -5.99 25.87
CA PHE A 68 1.16 -4.75 25.14
C PHE A 68 2.60 -4.27 25.30
N ASP A 69 3.20 -4.50 26.47
CA ASP A 69 4.58 -4.11 26.75
C ASP A 69 5.58 -4.90 25.90
N ASP A 70 5.39 -6.22 25.73
CA ASP A 70 6.21 -7.03 24.84
C ASP A 70 6.12 -6.55 23.38
N LEU A 71 4.92 -6.19 22.94
CA LEU A 71 4.71 -5.64 21.59
C LEU A 71 5.42 -4.30 21.43
N MET A 72 5.39 -3.44 22.43
CA MET A 72 6.10 -2.15 22.44
C MET A 72 7.61 -2.31 22.37
N LEU A 73 8.18 -3.30 23.10
CA LEU A 73 9.61 -3.61 23.05
C LEU A 73 10.06 -4.01 21.64
N ILE A 74 9.29 -4.85 20.96
CA ILE A 74 9.62 -5.30 19.60
C ILE A 74 9.46 -4.18 18.57
N TRP A 75 8.49 -3.27 18.78
CA TRP A 75 8.21 -2.14 17.90
C TRP A 75 9.15 -0.95 18.13
N SER A 76 9.91 -0.95 19.21
CA SER A 76 10.81 0.15 19.57
C SER A 76 11.76 0.49 18.42
N GLY A 77 11.83 1.79 18.07
CA GLY A 77 12.63 2.30 16.95
C GLY A 77 11.89 2.39 15.60
N LEU A 78 10.77 1.70 15.40
CA LEU A 78 9.99 1.79 14.15
C LEU A 78 9.15 3.07 14.07
N GLY A 79 8.80 3.67 15.23
CA GLY A 79 8.00 4.88 15.33
C GLY A 79 6.51 4.67 15.06
N TYR A 80 5.75 5.78 15.09
CA TYR A 80 4.29 5.75 14.89
C TYR A 80 3.59 4.72 15.78
N TYR A 81 3.82 4.75 17.07
CA TYR A 81 3.40 3.76 18.08
C TYR A 81 1.89 3.49 18.14
N ARG A 82 1.06 4.40 17.60
CA ARG A 82 -0.37 4.16 17.44
C ARG A 82 -0.65 2.92 16.57
N ARG A 83 0.26 2.58 15.65
CA ARG A 83 0.11 1.40 14.78
C ARG A 83 0.15 0.10 15.57
N ILE A 84 1.12 -0.07 16.47
CA ILE A 84 1.21 -1.28 17.28
C ILE A 84 0.06 -1.38 18.27
N LYS A 85 -0.41 -0.27 18.84
CA LYS A 85 -1.64 -0.24 19.66
C LYS A 85 -2.84 -0.75 18.86
N ASN A 86 -2.99 -0.29 17.61
CA ASN A 86 -4.07 -0.73 16.74
C ASN A 86 -3.94 -2.21 16.35
N ILE A 87 -2.71 -2.72 16.11
CA ILE A 87 -2.46 -4.15 15.88
C ILE A 87 -2.92 -4.97 17.08
N HIS A 88 -2.56 -4.57 18.31
CA HIS A 88 -2.93 -5.27 19.52
C HIS A 88 -4.46 -5.32 19.69
N LEU A 89 -5.14 -4.18 19.56
CA LEU A 89 -6.61 -4.11 19.64
C LEU A 89 -7.28 -4.96 18.56
N SER A 90 -6.79 -4.89 17.33
CA SER A 90 -7.33 -5.69 16.21
C SER A 90 -7.12 -7.19 16.46
N ALA A 91 -5.98 -7.59 17.01
CA ALA A 91 -5.72 -8.99 17.33
C ALA A 91 -6.70 -9.53 18.38
N GLN A 92 -7.05 -8.73 19.39
CA GLN A 92 -8.05 -9.08 20.40
C GLN A 92 -9.46 -9.20 19.80
N ILE A 93 -9.85 -8.27 18.91
CA ILE A 93 -11.12 -8.33 18.17
C ILE A 93 -11.17 -9.61 17.32
N ILE A 94 -10.11 -9.89 16.56
CA ILE A 94 -10.03 -11.06 15.68
C ILE A 94 -10.07 -12.36 16.51
N ALA A 95 -9.43 -12.39 17.66
CA ALA A 95 -9.49 -13.55 18.56
C ALA A 95 -10.93 -13.82 19.06
N LYS A 96 -11.62 -12.75 19.47
CA LYS A 96 -12.97 -12.84 20.08
C LYS A 96 -14.06 -13.10 19.02
N GLU A 97 -14.02 -12.37 17.91
CA GLU A 97 -15.14 -12.34 16.97
C GLU A 97 -14.95 -13.28 15.77
N TYR A 98 -13.70 -13.63 15.45
CA TYR A 98 -13.36 -14.44 14.27
C TYR A 98 -12.57 -15.72 14.62
N ALA A 99 -12.58 -16.15 15.88
CA ALA A 99 -11.91 -17.39 16.36
C ALA A 99 -10.45 -17.47 15.87
N TYR A 100 -9.70 -16.37 15.97
CA TYR A 100 -8.30 -16.21 15.51
C TYR A 100 -8.08 -16.32 13.99
N LYS A 101 -9.14 -16.35 13.19
CA LYS A 101 -9.02 -16.34 11.71
C LYS A 101 -9.13 -14.90 11.22
N PHE A 102 -8.16 -14.46 10.42
CA PHE A 102 -8.21 -13.12 9.84
C PHE A 102 -9.48 -12.97 8.97
N PRO A 103 -10.28 -11.90 9.13
CA PRO A 103 -11.52 -11.72 8.38
C PRO A 103 -11.25 -11.65 6.87
N ARG A 104 -12.18 -12.21 6.08
CA ARG A 104 -12.10 -12.20 4.60
C ARG A 104 -12.97 -11.14 3.98
N ASN A 105 -14.05 -10.76 4.65
CA ASN A 105 -14.95 -9.74 4.16
C ASN A 105 -14.26 -8.37 4.23
N TYR A 106 -14.40 -7.58 3.18
CA TYR A 106 -13.78 -6.26 3.09
C TYR A 106 -14.25 -5.30 4.18
N GLN A 107 -15.54 -5.32 4.54
CA GLN A 107 -16.08 -4.42 5.57
C GLN A 107 -15.55 -4.80 6.96
N ASP A 108 -15.41 -6.08 7.23
CA ASP A 108 -14.82 -6.56 8.50
C ASP A 108 -13.35 -6.15 8.60
N ILE A 109 -12.58 -6.24 7.49
CA ILE A 109 -11.20 -5.74 7.45
C ILE A 109 -11.17 -4.23 7.70
N LEU A 110 -12.05 -3.48 7.04
CA LEU A 110 -12.11 -2.02 7.13
C LEU A 110 -12.51 -1.54 8.53
N SER A 111 -13.29 -2.31 9.29
CA SER A 111 -13.72 -1.97 10.65
C SER A 111 -12.60 -2.12 11.70
N LEU A 112 -11.53 -2.83 11.38
CA LEU A 112 -10.43 -3.04 12.32
C LEU A 112 -9.67 -1.74 12.65
N PRO A 113 -9.28 -1.51 13.91
CA PRO A 113 -8.54 -0.33 14.33
C PRO A 113 -7.31 -0.02 13.45
N GLY A 114 -7.22 1.22 12.97
CA GLY A 114 -6.08 1.70 12.18
C GLY A 114 -6.07 1.27 10.71
N ILE A 115 -7.12 0.62 10.23
CA ILE A 115 -7.27 0.21 8.84
C ILE A 115 -8.21 1.17 8.12
N GLY A 116 -7.65 1.96 7.20
CA GLY A 116 -8.43 2.80 6.27
C GLY A 116 -8.67 2.09 4.94
N ARG A 117 -9.46 2.74 4.06
CA ARG A 117 -9.86 2.23 2.74
C ARG A 117 -8.69 1.64 1.93
N THR A 118 -7.57 2.37 1.82
CA THR A 118 -6.37 1.92 1.09
C THR A 118 -5.76 0.66 1.70
N THR A 119 -5.59 0.63 3.02
CA THR A 119 -5.00 -0.51 3.73
C THR A 119 -5.92 -1.74 3.65
N ALA A 120 -7.23 -1.58 3.85
CA ALA A 120 -8.19 -2.66 3.69
C ALA A 120 -8.19 -3.25 2.26
N SER A 121 -8.13 -2.38 1.25
CA SER A 121 -8.03 -2.79 -0.15
C SER A 121 -6.74 -3.56 -0.44
N ALA A 122 -5.60 -3.09 0.07
CA ALA A 122 -4.31 -3.74 -0.10
C ALA A 122 -4.30 -5.14 0.56
N ILE A 123 -4.70 -5.23 1.83
CA ILE A 123 -4.79 -6.51 2.55
C ILE A 123 -5.70 -7.48 1.81
N SER A 124 -6.91 -7.05 1.45
CA SER A 124 -7.90 -7.89 0.77
C SER A 124 -7.40 -8.40 -0.59
N THR A 125 -6.73 -7.52 -1.37
CA THR A 125 -6.22 -7.88 -2.70
C THR A 125 -4.98 -8.78 -2.61
N PHE A 126 -4.03 -8.47 -1.74
CA PHE A 126 -2.83 -9.30 -1.58
C PHE A 126 -3.11 -10.67 -0.97
N SER A 127 -4.15 -10.77 -0.15
CA SER A 127 -4.65 -12.04 0.39
C SER A 127 -5.49 -12.84 -0.59
N GLY A 128 -5.78 -12.30 -1.78
CA GLY A 128 -6.60 -12.97 -2.79
C GLY A 128 -8.10 -13.00 -2.46
N PHE A 129 -8.59 -12.13 -1.57
CA PHE A 129 -10.00 -12.07 -1.20
C PHE A 129 -10.82 -11.20 -2.16
N SER A 130 -10.17 -10.26 -2.84
CA SER A 130 -10.82 -9.34 -3.78
C SER A 130 -9.82 -8.74 -4.77
N ASN A 131 -10.35 -8.02 -5.76
CA ASN A 131 -9.57 -7.26 -6.75
C ASN A 131 -9.86 -5.76 -6.58
N LYS A 132 -9.47 -5.19 -5.45
CA LYS A 132 -9.75 -3.79 -5.14
C LYS A 132 -8.59 -2.87 -5.49
N ALA A 133 -8.93 -1.71 -6.03
CA ALA A 133 -7.98 -0.62 -6.25
C ALA A 133 -7.43 -0.08 -4.92
N ILE A 134 -6.22 0.47 -4.97
CA ILE A 134 -5.62 1.20 -3.84
C ILE A 134 -5.30 2.65 -4.23
N LEU A 135 -5.18 3.52 -3.23
CA LEU A 135 -4.81 4.91 -3.45
C LEU A 135 -3.85 5.36 -2.33
N ASP A 136 -2.61 4.85 -2.36
CA ASP A 136 -1.53 5.31 -1.50
C ASP A 136 -0.82 6.56 -2.07
N GLY A 137 0.15 7.11 -1.36
CA GLY A 137 0.90 8.28 -1.81
C GLY A 137 1.67 8.07 -3.12
N ASN A 138 2.08 6.84 -3.45
CA ASN A 138 2.74 6.52 -4.71
C ASN A 138 1.75 6.52 -5.87
N VAL A 139 0.62 5.84 -5.68
CA VAL A 139 -0.45 5.78 -6.68
C VAL A 139 -1.03 7.17 -6.94
N LYS A 140 -1.34 7.96 -5.90
CA LYS A 140 -1.78 9.36 -6.02
C LYS A 140 -0.83 10.16 -6.90
N ARG A 141 0.46 10.11 -6.60
CA ARG A 141 1.49 10.86 -7.34
C ARG A 141 1.59 10.44 -8.81
N ILE A 142 1.52 9.12 -9.10
CA ILE A 142 1.52 8.61 -10.46
C ILE A 142 0.30 9.12 -11.21
N LEU A 143 -0.90 9.00 -10.64
CA LEU A 143 -2.15 9.41 -11.28
C LEU A 143 -2.18 10.92 -11.56
N VAL A 144 -1.80 11.75 -10.58
CA VAL A 144 -1.72 13.20 -10.76
C VAL A 144 -0.78 13.56 -11.92
N ARG A 145 0.40 12.94 -11.98
CA ARG A 145 1.38 13.21 -13.03
C ARG A 145 0.98 12.64 -14.38
N PHE A 146 0.43 11.43 -14.40
CA PHE A 146 0.05 10.76 -15.64
C PHE A 146 -1.07 11.50 -16.37
N TYR A 147 -2.11 11.89 -15.63
CA TYR A 147 -3.30 12.56 -16.16
C TYR A 147 -3.22 14.09 -16.11
N ASN A 148 -2.14 14.69 -15.61
CA ASN A 148 -1.99 16.12 -15.36
C ASN A 148 -3.19 16.71 -14.58
N ILE A 149 -3.55 16.07 -13.44
CA ILE A 149 -4.69 16.51 -12.63
C ILE A 149 -4.29 17.76 -11.86
N GLU A 150 -5.04 18.86 -12.06
CA GLU A 150 -4.85 20.16 -11.44
C GLU A 150 -6.08 20.53 -10.63
N ASP A 151 -6.26 19.92 -9.46
CA ASP A 151 -7.34 20.25 -8.54
C ASP A 151 -6.74 20.60 -7.17
N GLU A 152 -6.98 21.81 -6.70
CA GLU A 152 -6.50 22.29 -5.40
C GLU A 152 -7.41 21.90 -4.24
N ASN A 153 -8.66 21.52 -4.50
CA ASN A 153 -9.57 21.05 -3.48
C ASN A 153 -9.26 19.62 -3.10
N LYS A 154 -8.88 19.42 -1.84
CA LYS A 154 -8.42 18.13 -1.35
C LYS A 154 -9.48 17.01 -1.46
N SER A 155 -10.74 17.34 -1.20
CA SER A 155 -11.83 16.34 -1.23
C SER A 155 -12.20 15.93 -2.64
N SER A 156 -12.29 16.91 -3.59
CA SER A 156 -12.55 16.61 -4.99
C SER A 156 -11.38 15.87 -5.63
N LEU A 157 -10.15 16.28 -5.34
CA LEU A 157 -8.93 15.60 -5.80
C LEU A 157 -8.91 14.13 -5.33
N GLU A 158 -9.18 13.88 -4.06
CA GLU A 158 -9.22 12.51 -3.50
C GLU A 158 -10.25 11.65 -4.23
N ARG A 159 -11.45 12.16 -4.49
CA ARG A 159 -12.51 11.48 -5.24
C ARG A 159 -12.06 11.16 -6.67
N ILE A 160 -11.57 12.16 -7.41
CA ILE A 160 -11.07 11.99 -8.78
C ILE A 160 -9.98 10.92 -8.83
N LEU A 161 -9.05 10.93 -7.88
CA LEU A 161 -7.95 9.98 -7.84
C LEU A 161 -8.43 8.55 -7.53
N TRP A 162 -9.43 8.39 -6.65
CA TRP A 162 -10.08 7.10 -6.43
C TRP A 162 -10.77 6.56 -7.68
N ASP A 163 -11.53 7.40 -8.38
CA ASP A 163 -12.22 7.02 -9.62
C ASP A 163 -11.20 6.60 -10.69
N LYS A 164 -10.12 7.35 -10.85
CA LYS A 164 -9.02 6.98 -11.75
C LYS A 164 -8.35 5.68 -11.33
N SER A 165 -8.08 5.49 -10.04
CA SER A 165 -7.45 4.26 -9.53
C SER A 165 -8.32 3.05 -9.81
N VAL A 166 -9.63 3.13 -9.54
CA VAL A 166 -10.59 2.06 -9.87
C VAL A 166 -10.60 1.77 -11.37
N LEU A 167 -10.67 2.81 -12.19
CA LEU A 167 -10.74 2.68 -13.66
C LEU A 167 -9.54 1.95 -14.25
N ILE A 168 -8.33 2.15 -13.71
CA ILE A 168 -7.10 1.55 -14.25
C ILE A 168 -6.74 0.20 -13.62
N THR A 169 -7.41 -0.17 -12.52
CA THR A 169 -7.12 -1.42 -11.83
C THR A 169 -7.69 -2.60 -12.61
N PRO A 170 -6.87 -3.52 -13.12
CA PRO A 170 -7.36 -4.66 -13.88
C PRO A 170 -8.00 -5.70 -12.96
N LEU A 171 -8.97 -6.46 -13.47
CA LEU A 171 -9.61 -7.55 -12.73
C LEU A 171 -8.69 -8.77 -12.55
N ASN A 172 -7.77 -8.98 -13.50
CA ASN A 172 -6.77 -10.05 -13.43
C ASN A 172 -5.39 -9.48 -13.07
N ASN A 173 -4.61 -10.25 -12.32
CA ASN A 173 -3.27 -9.84 -11.88
C ASN A 173 -3.26 -8.53 -11.08
N THR A 174 -4.35 -8.24 -10.37
CA THR A 174 -4.53 -6.99 -9.60
C THR A 174 -3.44 -6.80 -8.56
N SER A 175 -3.04 -7.86 -7.85
CA SER A 175 -1.94 -7.82 -6.88
C SER A 175 -0.62 -7.36 -7.51
N ASP A 176 -0.25 -7.93 -8.66
CA ASP A 176 0.98 -7.57 -9.37
C ASP A 176 0.92 -6.16 -9.93
N PHE A 177 -0.25 -5.74 -10.42
CA PHE A 177 -0.49 -4.38 -10.88
C PHE A 177 -0.28 -3.36 -9.75
N ILE A 178 -0.87 -3.60 -8.57
CA ILE A 178 -0.74 -2.73 -7.40
C ILE A 178 0.72 -2.67 -6.94
N GLN A 179 1.40 -3.80 -6.84
CA GLN A 179 2.83 -3.83 -6.50
C GLN A 179 3.65 -3.05 -7.53
N GLY A 180 3.36 -3.21 -8.83
CA GLY A 180 4.01 -2.46 -9.90
C GLY A 180 3.82 -0.95 -9.77
N MET A 181 2.62 -0.49 -9.44
CA MET A 181 2.34 0.92 -9.17
C MET A 181 3.16 1.44 -7.99
N MET A 182 3.22 0.70 -6.87
CA MET A 182 4.01 1.07 -5.70
C MET A 182 5.51 1.08 -6.01
N ASP A 183 6.02 0.10 -6.78
CA ASP A 183 7.43 0.00 -7.15
C ASP A 183 7.85 1.13 -8.11
N ILE A 184 7.04 1.44 -9.12
CA ILE A 184 7.26 2.59 -10.01
C ILE A 184 7.23 3.89 -9.20
N GLY A 185 6.27 4.04 -8.28
CA GLY A 185 6.15 5.20 -7.41
C GLY A 185 7.36 5.41 -6.51
N SER A 186 7.90 4.35 -5.91
CA SER A 186 9.03 4.45 -5.00
C SER A 186 10.38 4.61 -5.72
N ASN A 187 10.59 3.93 -6.84
CA ASN A 187 11.90 3.81 -7.46
C ASN A 187 12.09 4.74 -8.68
N ILE A 188 11.02 5.02 -9.45
CA ILE A 188 11.09 5.77 -10.70
C ILE A 188 10.35 7.10 -10.58
N CYS A 189 9.04 7.07 -10.31
CA CYS A 189 8.21 8.26 -10.19
C CYS A 189 8.36 8.88 -8.79
N LYS A 190 9.60 9.11 -8.35
CA LYS A 190 9.94 9.65 -7.03
C LYS A 190 9.31 11.04 -6.82
N ARG A 191 9.16 11.44 -5.55
CA ARG A 191 8.64 12.76 -5.20
C ARG A 191 9.53 13.88 -5.75
N THR A 192 10.83 13.72 -5.58
CA THR A 192 11.87 14.61 -6.11
C THR A 192 12.70 13.83 -7.12
N ASN A 193 13.19 14.52 -8.17
CA ASN A 193 14.05 13.94 -9.20
C ASN A 193 13.54 12.60 -9.79
N PRO A 194 12.33 12.58 -10.39
CA PRO A 194 11.81 11.36 -10.98
C PRO A 194 12.63 10.92 -12.19
N GLU A 195 12.83 9.61 -12.35
CA GLU A 195 13.61 9.02 -13.43
C GLU A 195 12.71 8.76 -14.66
N CYS A 196 12.10 9.83 -15.20
CA CYS A 196 11.15 9.75 -16.32
C CYS A 196 11.64 9.01 -17.55
N PRO A 197 12.93 9.09 -17.97
CA PRO A 197 13.43 8.30 -19.11
C PRO A 197 13.31 6.78 -18.93
N LYS A 198 13.36 6.28 -17.70
CA LYS A 198 13.23 4.86 -17.36
C LYS A 198 11.78 4.42 -17.08
N CYS A 199 10.84 5.39 -17.10
CA CYS A 199 9.47 5.13 -16.68
C CYS A 199 8.65 4.44 -17.77
N PRO A 200 8.01 3.27 -17.49
CA PRO A 200 7.21 2.56 -18.49
C PRO A 200 5.95 3.33 -18.91
N LEU A 201 5.57 4.36 -18.14
CA LEU A 201 4.40 5.19 -18.45
C LEU A 201 4.71 6.36 -19.40
N LYS A 202 5.98 6.69 -19.61
CA LYS A 202 6.38 7.79 -20.50
C LYS A 202 5.99 7.53 -21.96
N PRO A 203 6.28 6.35 -22.54
CA PRO A 203 5.94 6.05 -23.94
C PRO A 203 4.43 5.98 -24.21
N ILE A 204 3.62 5.73 -23.18
CA ILE A 204 2.17 5.55 -23.31
C ILE A 204 1.36 6.83 -23.05
N GLY A 205 2.04 7.99 -22.92
CA GLY A 205 1.38 9.28 -22.86
C GLY A 205 1.33 9.94 -21.48
N CYS A 206 2.28 9.63 -20.58
CA CYS A 206 2.39 10.37 -19.32
C CYS A 206 2.63 11.86 -19.58
N SER A 207 1.71 12.70 -19.12
CA SER A 207 1.71 14.15 -19.38
C SER A 207 2.76 14.93 -18.59
N TYR A 208 3.34 14.32 -17.57
CA TYR A 208 4.30 14.99 -16.68
C TYR A 208 5.60 15.40 -17.39
N LYS A 209 5.95 16.69 -17.25
CA LYS A 209 7.22 17.26 -17.69
C LYS A 209 8.00 17.76 -16.47
N PRO A 210 9.19 17.21 -16.17
CA PRO A 210 9.98 17.58 -14.98
C PRO A 210 10.37 19.06 -14.91
N SER A 211 10.51 19.72 -16.06
CA SER A 211 10.81 21.15 -16.20
C SER A 211 9.66 22.09 -15.82
N ILE A 212 8.43 21.60 -15.82
CA ILE A 212 7.27 22.36 -15.40
C ILE A 212 7.11 22.14 -13.90
N LYS A 213 7.27 23.20 -13.09
CA LYS A 213 6.93 23.16 -11.67
C LYS A 213 5.43 22.92 -11.54
N MET A 214 5.03 21.65 -11.46
CA MET A 214 3.66 21.34 -10.99
C MET A 214 3.46 22.06 -9.66
N GLY A 215 2.32 22.71 -9.50
CA GLY A 215 2.06 23.59 -8.38
C GLY A 215 2.52 22.94 -7.08
N LYS A 216 3.46 23.58 -6.37
CA LYS A 216 4.04 23.09 -5.10
C LYS A 216 2.95 22.69 -4.08
N LYS A 217 1.75 23.21 -4.25
CA LYS A 217 0.59 23.01 -3.41
C LYS A 217 -0.02 21.61 -3.57
N ILE A 218 -0.21 21.13 -4.81
CA ILE A 218 -0.76 19.77 -5.10
C ILE A 218 0.17 18.68 -4.57
N MET A 219 1.49 18.84 -4.76
CA MET A 219 2.48 17.87 -4.26
C MET A 219 2.61 17.85 -2.72
N LYS A 220 2.18 18.91 -2.02
CA LYS A 220 2.06 18.93 -0.55
C LYS A 220 0.80 18.22 -0.07
N THR A 221 -0.26 18.21 -0.86
CA THR A 221 -1.55 17.59 -0.55
C THR A 221 -1.51 16.06 -0.68
N ILE A 222 -0.55 15.53 -1.46
CA ILE A 222 -0.35 14.08 -1.72
C ILE A 222 0.56 13.42 -0.63
N LYS A 223 0.57 13.96 0.57
CA LYS A 223 1.27 13.31 1.71
C LYS A 223 0.51 12.11 2.24
#